data_b4156e15e7e6723478d0604def4ff42c
#
_entry.id   b4156e15e7e6723478d0604def4ff42c
#
_cell.length_a   1.000
_cell.length_b   1.000
_cell.length_c   1.000
_cell.angle_alpha   90.00
_cell.angle_beta   90.00
_cell.angle_gamma   90.00
#
_symmetry.space_group_name_H-M   'P 1'
#
loop_
_entity.id
_entity.type
_entity.pdbx_description
1 polymer ?
#
loop_
_entity_poly.entity_id
_entity_poly.type
_entity_poly.pdbx_seq_one_letter_code
_entity_poly.pdbx_strand_id
1 'polypeptide(L)'
;SSAASDVYKRQEDKLILVIGPCSADNEDAVIDYISRLRKVQDKVADKIFMIPRIYTNKPRTIGIGYKGMLHQPDPEKETDMLKGIIAIRQMHKRAVEETGFTCADEMLYPENHRYLSDLLSYVAVGARSVENQQHRLTASGVGIPVGMKNPTGGDIAVMMNSIIAAQNSHTFLYRGWEVKTQGNPYTHAILRGYVDKFGRNIPNYHYEDLQNLLE
;
A
#
# COMPACT_ATOMS: atom_id res chain seq x y z
N SER A 1 16.60 -4.67 -7.81
CA SER A 1 15.33 -4.00 -8.06
C SER A 1 14.20 -5.03 -8.08
N SER A 2 13.00 -4.69 -7.65
CA SER A 2 11.84 -5.56 -7.81
C SER A 2 11.29 -5.42 -9.23
N ALA A 3 10.64 -6.47 -9.76
CA ALA A 3 9.98 -6.41 -11.06
C ALA A 3 8.97 -5.23 -11.15
N ALA A 4 8.29 -4.91 -10.03
CA ALA A 4 7.41 -3.74 -9.93
C ALA A 4 8.17 -2.42 -10.13
N SER A 5 9.39 -2.31 -9.59
CA SER A 5 10.23 -1.12 -9.78
C SER A 5 10.68 -0.97 -11.22
N ASP A 6 10.96 -2.06 -11.93
CA ASP A 6 11.39 -2.03 -13.32
C ASP A 6 10.24 -1.56 -14.24
N VAL A 7 9.02 -2.02 -14.00
CA VAL A 7 7.82 -1.53 -14.70
C VAL A 7 7.57 -0.06 -14.35
N TYR A 8 7.65 0.32 -13.07
CA TYR A 8 7.45 1.71 -12.64
C TYR A 8 8.45 2.67 -13.28
N LYS A 9 9.71 2.25 -13.45
CA LYS A 9 10.75 3.03 -14.15
C LYS A 9 10.56 3.10 -15.67
N ARG A 10 9.53 2.49 -16.21
CA ARG A 10 9.31 2.35 -17.65
C ARG A 10 10.46 1.63 -18.38
N GLN A 11 11.14 0.74 -17.68
CA GLN A 11 12.11 -0.16 -18.30
C GLN A 11 11.40 -1.30 -19.05
N GLU A 12 10.16 -1.56 -18.66
CA GLU A 12 9.22 -2.44 -19.37
C GLU A 12 7.93 -1.67 -19.68
N ASP A 13 7.43 -1.80 -20.91
CA ASP A 13 6.18 -1.16 -21.35
C ASP A 13 4.96 -1.98 -20.91
N LYS A 14 4.65 -1.94 -19.61
CA LYS A 14 3.53 -2.66 -19.01
C LYS A 14 2.72 -1.76 -18.10
N LEU A 15 1.42 -2.03 -18.04
CA LEU A 15 0.55 -1.42 -17.05
C LEU A 15 0.69 -2.15 -15.71
N ILE A 16 0.95 -1.41 -14.64
CA ILE A 16 0.88 -1.95 -13.27
C ILE A 16 -0.58 -1.99 -12.83
N LEU A 17 -1.05 -3.16 -12.42
CA LEU A 17 -2.39 -3.37 -11.89
C LEU A 17 -2.31 -3.88 -10.44
N VAL A 18 -2.60 -3.02 -9.46
CA VAL A 18 -2.73 -3.41 -8.05
C VAL A 18 -4.18 -3.81 -7.80
N ILE A 19 -4.44 -5.10 -7.63
CA ILE A 19 -5.79 -5.66 -7.58
C ILE A 19 -5.95 -6.70 -6.47
N GLY A 20 -7.09 -6.67 -5.78
CA GLY A 20 -7.40 -7.65 -4.74
C GLY A 20 -8.55 -7.22 -3.83
N PRO A 21 -8.83 -8.00 -2.78
CA PRO A 21 -9.89 -7.71 -1.83
C PRO A 21 -9.63 -6.40 -1.09
N CYS A 22 -10.70 -5.82 -0.55
CA CYS A 22 -10.61 -4.60 0.26
C CYS A 22 -9.84 -4.84 1.56
N SER A 23 -9.98 -6.03 2.15
CA SER A 23 -9.30 -6.47 3.37
C SER A 23 -8.97 -7.95 3.28
N ALA A 24 -7.77 -8.31 3.70
CA ALA A 24 -7.38 -9.70 3.89
C ALA A 24 -7.77 -10.13 5.32
N ASP A 25 -8.82 -10.91 5.47
CA ASP A 25 -9.36 -11.38 6.74
C ASP A 25 -9.37 -12.91 6.86
N ASN A 26 -9.27 -13.61 5.74
CA ASN A 26 -9.20 -15.06 5.68
C ASN A 26 -8.07 -15.49 4.74
N GLU A 27 -7.06 -16.16 5.29
CA GLU A 27 -5.86 -16.53 4.56
C GLU A 27 -6.16 -17.44 3.38
N ASP A 28 -6.97 -18.50 3.58
CA ASP A 28 -7.27 -19.46 2.51
C ASP A 28 -8.07 -18.82 1.36
N ALA A 29 -9.02 -17.94 1.69
CA ALA A 29 -9.79 -17.22 0.68
C ALA A 29 -8.90 -16.27 -0.14
N VAL A 30 -7.94 -15.61 0.50
CA VAL A 30 -6.96 -14.74 -0.19
C VAL A 30 -6.06 -15.56 -1.09
N ILE A 31 -5.53 -16.68 -0.61
CA ILE A 31 -4.66 -17.57 -1.40
C ILE A 31 -5.42 -18.17 -2.59
N ASP A 32 -6.68 -18.59 -2.43
CA ASP A 32 -7.50 -19.03 -3.56
C ASP A 32 -7.67 -17.93 -4.61
N TYR A 33 -7.98 -16.70 -4.16
CA TYR A 33 -8.11 -15.56 -5.05
C TYR A 33 -6.83 -15.30 -5.87
N ILE A 34 -5.68 -15.20 -5.20
CA ILE A 34 -4.42 -14.89 -5.90
C ILE A 34 -3.91 -16.06 -6.75
N SER A 35 -4.22 -17.29 -6.38
CA SER A 35 -3.94 -18.48 -7.21
C SER A 35 -4.70 -18.45 -8.54
N ARG A 36 -5.96 -18.01 -8.51
CA ARG A 36 -6.75 -17.75 -9.73
C ARG A 36 -6.20 -16.57 -10.51
N LEU A 37 -5.80 -15.50 -9.82
CA LEU A 37 -5.21 -14.32 -10.43
C LEU A 37 -3.90 -14.67 -11.16
N ARG A 38 -3.10 -15.60 -10.62
CA ARG A 38 -1.86 -16.06 -11.25
C ARG A 38 -2.10 -16.62 -12.65
N LYS A 39 -3.16 -17.42 -12.82
CA LYS A 39 -3.55 -17.97 -14.12
C LYS A 39 -3.95 -16.89 -15.14
N VAL A 40 -4.47 -15.76 -14.67
CA VAL A 40 -4.78 -14.59 -15.52
C VAL A 40 -3.50 -13.83 -15.84
N GLN A 41 -2.62 -13.61 -14.86
CA GLN A 41 -1.34 -12.94 -15.05
C GLN A 41 -0.52 -13.61 -16.16
N ASP A 42 -0.47 -14.93 -16.18
CA ASP A 42 0.29 -15.68 -17.19
C ASP A 42 -0.21 -15.46 -18.63
N LYS A 43 -1.50 -15.11 -18.76
CA LYS A 43 -2.11 -14.82 -20.09
C LYS A 43 -1.91 -13.38 -20.56
N VAL A 44 -1.61 -12.46 -19.68
CA VAL A 44 -1.52 -11.02 -19.97
C VAL A 44 -0.16 -10.41 -19.60
N ALA A 45 0.81 -11.25 -19.28
CA ALA A 45 2.11 -10.86 -18.75
C ALA A 45 2.93 -9.97 -19.70
N ASP A 46 2.61 -9.99 -21.00
CA ASP A 46 3.21 -9.13 -22.02
C ASP A 46 2.76 -7.66 -21.90
N LYS A 47 1.58 -7.40 -21.32
CA LYS A 47 0.98 -6.06 -21.23
C LYS A 47 0.72 -5.59 -19.82
N ILE A 48 0.45 -6.50 -18.89
CA ILE A 48 0.02 -6.16 -17.54
C ILE A 48 0.91 -6.84 -16.52
N PHE A 49 1.40 -6.07 -15.57
CA PHE A 49 2.09 -6.54 -14.38
C PHE A 49 1.15 -6.43 -13.18
N MET A 50 0.68 -7.57 -12.68
CA MET A 50 -0.25 -7.59 -11.55
C MET A 50 0.48 -7.67 -10.22
N ILE A 51 0.02 -6.86 -9.27
CA ILE A 51 0.43 -6.90 -7.87
C ILE A 51 -0.82 -7.19 -7.04
N PRO A 52 -0.95 -8.39 -6.46
CA PRO A 52 -2.09 -8.72 -5.63
C PRO A 52 -2.14 -7.82 -4.40
N ARG A 53 -3.31 -7.29 -4.12
CA ARG A 53 -3.58 -6.50 -2.94
C ARG A 53 -3.92 -7.42 -1.77
N ILE A 54 -3.08 -7.45 -0.75
CA ILE A 54 -3.30 -8.16 0.51
C ILE A 54 -3.21 -7.13 1.65
N TYR A 55 -4.27 -6.34 1.82
CA TYR A 55 -4.29 -5.31 2.87
C TYR A 55 -4.69 -5.93 4.20
N THR A 56 -3.71 -6.07 5.08
CA THR A 56 -3.83 -6.74 6.38
C THR A 56 -4.22 -5.80 7.52
N ASN A 57 -4.38 -4.50 7.22
CA ASN A 57 -4.77 -3.47 8.18
C ASN A 57 -6.01 -2.72 7.73
N LYS A 58 -6.89 -2.40 8.69
CA LYS A 58 -8.08 -1.58 8.48
C LYS A 58 -8.10 -0.40 9.43
N PRO A 59 -7.76 0.81 8.95
CA PRO A 59 -7.96 2.01 9.76
C PRO A 59 -9.46 2.27 9.92
N ARG A 60 -9.92 2.36 11.19
CA ARG A 60 -11.33 2.63 11.50
C ARG A 60 -11.44 4.02 12.12
N THR A 61 -12.16 4.92 11.46
CA THR A 61 -12.35 6.31 11.91
C THR A 61 -13.03 6.39 13.27
N ILE A 62 -14.03 5.53 13.50
CA ILE A 62 -14.80 5.50 14.75
C ILE A 62 -14.44 4.31 15.66
N GLY A 63 -13.43 3.54 15.32
CA GLY A 63 -12.94 2.42 16.14
C GLY A 63 -13.85 1.17 16.16
N ILE A 64 -14.97 1.17 15.41
CA ILE A 64 -15.93 0.06 15.36
C ILE A 64 -15.69 -0.80 14.10
N GLY A 65 -15.88 -2.11 14.23
CA GLY A 65 -15.77 -3.09 13.16
C GLY A 65 -14.40 -3.76 13.10
N TYR A 66 -14.26 -4.71 12.18
CA TYR A 66 -13.05 -5.48 11.99
C TYR A 66 -11.82 -4.60 11.69
N LYS A 67 -10.75 -4.78 12.45
CA LYS A 67 -9.56 -3.91 12.43
C LYS A 67 -8.45 -4.40 11.52
N GLY A 68 -8.67 -5.47 10.76
CA GLY A 68 -7.67 -6.10 9.91
C GLY A 68 -6.90 -7.21 10.63
N MET A 69 -6.23 -8.06 9.85
CA MET A 69 -5.53 -9.25 10.36
C MET A 69 -4.41 -8.90 11.34
N LEU A 70 -3.76 -7.75 11.20
CA LEU A 70 -2.72 -7.33 12.14
C LEU A 70 -3.25 -7.19 13.58
N HIS A 71 -4.46 -6.67 13.75
CA HIS A 71 -5.09 -6.52 15.06
C HIS A 71 -5.89 -7.74 15.50
N GLN A 72 -6.62 -8.32 14.57
CA GLN A 72 -7.54 -9.44 14.78
C GLN A 72 -7.23 -10.56 13.79
N PRO A 73 -6.17 -11.37 14.03
CA PRO A 73 -5.86 -12.51 13.16
C PRO A 73 -6.99 -13.55 13.14
N ASP A 74 -7.78 -13.61 14.20
CA ASP A 74 -9.05 -14.32 14.28
C ASP A 74 -10.18 -13.30 14.45
N PRO A 75 -11.03 -13.08 13.42
CA PRO A 75 -12.08 -12.07 13.44
C PRO A 75 -13.13 -12.25 14.57
N GLU A 76 -13.25 -13.47 15.10
CA GLU A 76 -14.21 -13.82 16.16
C GLU A 76 -13.65 -13.59 17.58
N LYS A 77 -12.36 -13.23 17.69
CA LYS A 77 -11.68 -13.03 18.98
C LYS A 77 -11.26 -11.60 19.21
N GLU A 78 -10.81 -11.35 20.44
CA GLU A 78 -10.24 -10.07 20.83
C GLU A 78 -8.91 -9.80 20.07
N THR A 79 -8.48 -8.55 20.16
CA THR A 79 -7.24 -8.05 19.54
C THR A 79 -6.01 -8.76 20.08
N ASP A 80 -5.14 -9.26 19.20
CA ASP A 80 -3.85 -9.87 19.54
C ASP A 80 -2.79 -9.44 18.53
N MET A 81 -2.07 -8.38 18.84
CA MET A 81 -1.09 -7.79 17.92
C MET A 81 0.10 -8.70 17.64
N LEU A 82 0.55 -9.50 18.60
CA LEU A 82 1.69 -10.40 18.39
C LEU A 82 1.31 -11.51 17.40
N LYS A 83 0.19 -12.16 17.63
CA LYS A 83 -0.35 -13.13 16.68
C LYS A 83 -0.66 -12.51 15.33
N GLY A 84 -1.14 -11.26 15.33
CA GLY A 84 -1.38 -10.49 14.12
C GLY A 84 -0.12 -10.29 13.28
N ILE A 85 0.99 -9.88 13.87
CA ILE A 85 2.28 -9.75 13.19
C ILE A 85 2.73 -11.07 12.57
N ILE A 86 2.58 -12.17 13.30
CA ILE A 86 2.91 -13.51 12.78
C ILE A 86 1.99 -13.88 11.61
N ALA A 87 0.69 -13.67 11.77
CA ALA A 87 -0.31 -14.02 10.75
C ALA A 87 -0.12 -13.25 9.44
N ILE A 88 0.12 -11.93 9.48
CA ILE A 88 0.34 -11.14 8.27
C ILE A 88 1.60 -11.57 7.52
N ARG A 89 2.67 -11.88 8.26
CA ARG A 89 3.90 -12.36 7.65
C ARG A 89 3.72 -13.76 7.04
N GLN A 90 3.04 -14.66 7.73
CA GLN A 90 2.73 -16.00 7.20
C GLN A 90 1.88 -15.91 5.92
N MET A 91 0.87 -15.05 5.89
CA MET A 91 0.04 -14.85 4.69
C MET A 91 0.85 -14.35 3.50
N HIS A 92 1.66 -13.31 3.67
CA HIS A 92 2.50 -12.78 2.59
C HIS A 92 3.55 -13.81 2.13
N LYS A 93 4.16 -14.53 3.07
CA LYS A 93 5.10 -15.62 2.75
C LYS A 93 4.42 -16.71 1.93
N ARG A 94 3.26 -17.16 2.37
CA ARG A 94 2.47 -18.17 1.65
C ARG A 94 2.07 -17.72 0.26
N ALA A 95 1.70 -16.44 0.09
CA ALA A 95 1.42 -15.87 -1.22
C ALA A 95 2.60 -16.01 -2.18
N VAL A 96 3.81 -15.70 -1.72
CA VAL A 96 5.04 -15.85 -2.53
C VAL A 96 5.31 -17.33 -2.85
N GLU A 97 5.23 -18.19 -1.85
CA GLU A 97 5.57 -19.62 -2.00
C GLU A 97 4.60 -20.37 -2.91
N GLU A 98 3.30 -20.11 -2.79
CA GLU A 98 2.27 -20.84 -3.54
C GLU A 98 1.96 -20.24 -4.93
N THR A 99 2.16 -18.94 -5.11
CA THR A 99 1.74 -18.26 -6.35
C THR A 99 2.88 -17.56 -7.09
N GLY A 100 4.03 -17.36 -6.47
CA GLY A 100 5.13 -16.57 -7.01
C GLY A 100 4.85 -15.05 -7.05
N PHE A 101 3.70 -14.59 -6.55
CA PHE A 101 3.42 -13.16 -6.44
C PHE A 101 4.08 -12.55 -5.22
N THR A 102 4.71 -11.38 -5.41
CA THR A 102 4.97 -10.41 -4.35
C THR A 102 3.83 -9.40 -4.34
N CYS A 103 3.30 -9.10 -3.17
CA CYS A 103 2.01 -8.44 -3.02
C CYS A 103 2.14 -6.99 -2.53
N ALA A 104 1.00 -6.30 -2.49
CA ALA A 104 0.87 -4.96 -1.92
C ALA A 104 0.21 -5.02 -0.55
N ASP A 105 0.66 -4.18 0.38
CA ASP A 105 -0.03 -3.92 1.63
C ASP A 105 -0.08 -2.42 1.95
N GLU A 106 -0.96 -2.02 2.86
CA GLU A 106 -1.06 -0.64 3.33
C GLU A 106 -0.19 -0.44 4.58
N MET A 107 0.66 0.58 4.57
CA MET A 107 1.45 0.99 5.72
C MET A 107 0.58 1.76 6.69
N LEU A 108 -0.14 1.07 7.57
CA LEU A 108 -0.93 1.72 8.62
C LEU A 108 -0.03 2.23 9.75
N TYR A 109 0.93 1.41 10.17
CA TYR A 109 1.93 1.75 11.18
C TYR A 109 3.33 1.69 10.56
N PRO A 110 4.03 2.82 10.43
CA PRO A 110 5.36 2.85 9.80
C PRO A 110 6.36 1.89 10.42
N GLU A 111 6.36 1.74 11.76
CA GLU A 111 7.28 0.84 12.45
C GLU A 111 7.06 -0.64 12.14
N ASN A 112 5.84 -1.03 11.74
CA ASN A 112 5.49 -2.40 11.42
C ASN A 112 5.86 -2.79 9.98
N HIS A 113 6.20 -1.83 9.12
CA HIS A 113 6.65 -2.10 7.76
C HIS A 113 7.82 -3.10 7.71
N ARG A 114 8.72 -3.07 8.69
CA ARG A 114 9.85 -3.99 8.81
C ARG A 114 9.49 -5.48 8.81
N TYR A 115 8.27 -5.82 9.26
CA TYR A 115 7.83 -7.21 9.30
C TYR A 115 7.42 -7.76 7.95
N LEU A 116 7.27 -6.89 6.95
CA LEU A 116 6.85 -7.24 5.59
C LEU A 116 7.80 -6.72 4.51
N SER A 117 8.81 -5.91 4.86
CA SER A 117 9.65 -5.18 3.89
C SER A 117 10.37 -6.06 2.86
N ASP A 118 10.66 -7.31 3.22
CA ASP A 118 11.29 -8.31 2.35
C ASP A 118 10.30 -9.09 1.48
N LEU A 119 9.00 -8.92 1.70
CA LEU A 119 7.93 -9.67 1.04
C LEU A 119 7.06 -8.83 0.11
N LEU A 120 7.11 -7.48 0.25
CA LEU A 120 6.26 -6.57 -0.50
C LEU A 120 6.93 -6.06 -1.77
N SER A 121 6.16 -5.86 -2.83
CA SER A 121 6.56 -5.14 -4.04
C SER A 121 5.89 -3.78 -4.19
N TYR A 122 4.93 -3.46 -3.35
CA TYR A 122 4.19 -2.20 -3.36
C TYR A 122 3.65 -1.86 -1.98
N VAL A 123 3.68 -0.59 -1.63
CA VAL A 123 3.12 -0.07 -0.37
C VAL A 123 2.14 1.06 -0.68
N ALA A 124 0.99 1.06 -0.03
CA ALA A 124 0.08 2.20 -0.05
C ALA A 124 0.11 2.96 1.28
N VAL A 125 0.05 4.28 1.22
CA VAL A 125 -0.20 5.15 2.37
C VAL A 125 -1.64 5.64 2.30
N GLY A 126 -2.41 5.37 3.35
CA GLY A 126 -3.84 5.62 3.40
C GLY A 126 -4.20 7.11 3.49
N ALA A 127 -5.44 7.44 3.12
CA ALA A 127 -5.96 8.81 3.13
C ALA A 127 -5.91 9.50 4.52
N ARG A 128 -5.96 8.71 5.59
CA ARG A 128 -5.86 9.23 6.99
C ARG A 128 -4.43 9.36 7.47
N SER A 129 -3.48 8.80 6.75
CA SER A 129 -2.06 8.71 7.13
C SER A 129 -1.17 9.62 6.29
N VAL A 130 -1.64 10.11 5.17
CA VAL A 130 -0.83 10.85 4.19
C VAL A 130 -0.27 12.17 4.72
N GLU A 131 -0.91 12.79 5.71
CA GLU A 131 -0.40 13.99 6.40
C GLU A 131 0.59 13.66 7.51
N ASN A 132 0.65 12.42 7.95
CA ASN A 132 1.50 12.02 9.08
C ASN A 132 2.97 12.03 8.67
N GLN A 133 3.77 12.80 9.42
CA GLN A 133 5.20 12.96 9.14
C GLN A 133 5.96 11.64 9.16
N GLN A 134 5.65 10.76 10.11
CA GLN A 134 6.33 9.47 10.23
C GLN A 134 6.10 8.55 9.00
N HIS A 135 4.91 8.60 8.41
CA HIS A 135 4.64 7.88 7.16
C HIS A 135 5.46 8.43 5.99
N ARG A 136 5.55 9.75 5.86
CA ARG A 136 6.34 10.42 4.81
C ARG A 136 7.82 10.12 4.93
N LEU A 137 8.36 10.19 6.15
CA LEU A 137 9.76 9.91 6.45
C LEU A 137 10.10 8.43 6.19
N THR A 138 9.26 7.51 6.65
CA THR A 138 9.44 6.07 6.41
C THR A 138 9.37 5.76 4.92
N ALA A 139 8.40 6.32 4.20
CA ALA A 139 8.27 6.15 2.74
C ALA A 139 9.53 6.59 1.98
N SER A 140 10.24 7.62 2.46
CA SER A 140 11.49 8.10 1.86
C SER A 140 12.65 7.09 1.95
N GLY A 141 12.56 6.12 2.84
CA GLY A 141 13.54 5.05 3.02
C GLY A 141 13.13 3.70 2.43
N VAL A 142 11.92 3.59 1.89
CA VAL A 142 11.41 2.37 1.25
C VAL A 142 11.94 2.27 -0.18
N GLY A 143 12.50 1.12 -0.55
CA GLY A 143 13.13 0.90 -1.86
C GLY A 143 12.19 0.38 -2.96
N ILE A 144 10.88 0.41 -2.73
CA ILE A 144 9.84 -0.07 -3.65
C ILE A 144 8.79 1.03 -3.90
N PRO A 145 7.93 0.90 -4.94
CA PRO A 145 6.88 1.87 -5.20
C PRO A 145 5.96 2.11 -3.99
N VAL A 146 5.73 3.38 -3.66
CA VAL A 146 4.83 3.82 -2.60
C VAL A 146 3.77 4.74 -3.18
N GLY A 147 2.50 4.34 -3.07
CA GLY A 147 1.36 5.14 -3.49
C GLY A 147 0.80 5.97 -2.33
N MET A 148 0.78 7.30 -2.50
CA MET A 148 0.19 8.25 -1.56
C MET A 148 -1.25 8.55 -1.97
N LYS A 149 -2.23 8.14 -1.15
CA LYS A 149 -3.64 8.45 -1.40
C LYS A 149 -3.92 9.91 -1.07
N ASN A 150 -4.79 10.58 -1.84
CA ASN A 150 -5.29 11.86 -1.42
C ASN A 150 -6.07 11.73 -0.09
N PRO A 151 -6.05 12.78 0.78
CA PRO A 151 -6.80 12.79 2.04
C PRO A 151 -8.29 12.54 1.84
N THR A 152 -8.99 12.19 2.91
CA THR A 152 -10.44 11.92 2.88
C THR A 152 -11.24 13.12 2.37
N GLY A 153 -10.81 14.36 2.67
CA GLY A 153 -11.42 15.60 2.18
C GLY A 153 -11.01 16.02 0.77
N GLY A 154 -10.11 15.29 0.11
CA GLY A 154 -9.77 15.50 -1.30
C GLY A 154 -8.67 16.53 -1.58
N ASP A 155 -7.92 17.00 -0.57
CA ASP A 155 -6.85 17.98 -0.75
C ASP A 155 -5.66 17.39 -1.52
N ILE A 156 -5.57 17.75 -2.78
CA ILE A 156 -4.51 17.29 -3.69
C ILE A 156 -3.14 17.87 -3.28
N ALA A 157 -3.09 19.11 -2.78
CA ALA A 157 -1.83 19.72 -2.35
C ALA A 157 -1.18 18.95 -1.19
N VAL A 158 -1.97 18.46 -0.25
CA VAL A 158 -1.50 17.60 0.84
C VAL A 158 -0.88 16.31 0.31
N MET A 159 -1.52 15.66 -0.66
CA MET A 159 -0.99 14.46 -1.31
C MET A 159 0.31 14.76 -2.05
N MET A 160 0.37 15.84 -2.82
CA MET A 160 1.58 16.24 -3.56
C MET A 160 2.73 16.56 -2.62
N ASN A 161 2.48 17.27 -1.53
CA ASN A 161 3.48 17.53 -0.49
C ASN A 161 4.02 16.25 0.15
N SER A 162 3.16 15.24 0.35
CA SER A 162 3.58 13.92 0.82
C SER A 162 4.52 13.21 -0.16
N ILE A 163 4.21 13.28 -1.45
CA ILE A 163 5.04 12.69 -2.50
C ILE A 163 6.40 13.38 -2.54
N ILE A 164 6.43 14.71 -2.57
CA ILE A 164 7.66 15.49 -2.57
C ILE A 164 8.49 15.18 -1.33
N ALA A 165 7.87 15.14 -0.16
CA ALA A 165 8.58 14.79 1.08
C ALA A 165 9.20 13.39 0.99
N ALA A 166 8.45 12.38 0.54
CA ALA A 166 8.96 11.02 0.43
C ALA A 166 10.04 10.85 -0.65
N GLN A 167 10.05 11.67 -1.68
CA GLN A 167 11.08 11.66 -2.73
C GLN A 167 12.40 12.29 -2.29
N ASN A 168 12.41 13.03 -1.19
CA ASN A 168 13.61 13.68 -0.68
C ASN A 168 14.29 12.88 0.45
N SER A 169 15.57 13.15 0.66
CA SER A 169 16.35 12.61 1.77
C SER A 169 15.94 13.26 3.09
N HIS A 170 15.83 12.47 4.14
CA HIS A 170 15.53 12.93 5.48
C HIS A 170 16.44 12.27 6.51
N THR A 171 16.73 13.00 7.60
CA THR A 171 17.36 12.47 8.80
C THR A 171 16.36 12.51 9.94
N PHE A 172 16.11 11.38 10.58
CA PHE A 172 15.13 11.27 11.66
C PHE A 172 15.41 10.08 12.58
N LEU A 173 14.74 10.03 13.71
CA LEU A 173 14.84 8.90 14.63
C LEU A 173 13.88 7.79 14.18
N TYR A 174 14.44 6.62 13.96
CA TYR A 174 13.68 5.41 13.65
C TYR A 174 14.13 4.30 14.59
N ARG A 175 13.23 3.87 15.48
CA ARG A 175 13.50 2.79 16.44
C ARG A 175 14.72 3.04 17.35
N GLY A 176 14.89 4.28 17.80
CA GLY A 176 16.01 4.67 18.65
C GLY A 176 17.34 4.93 17.91
N TRP A 177 17.36 4.79 16.60
CA TRP A 177 18.51 5.10 15.76
C TRP A 177 18.29 6.37 14.97
N GLU A 178 19.29 7.20 14.87
CA GLU A 178 19.32 8.24 13.83
C GLU A 178 19.57 7.57 12.49
N VAL A 179 18.63 7.76 11.57
CA VAL A 179 18.70 7.22 10.21
C VAL A 179 18.65 8.34 9.20
N LYS A 180 19.35 8.17 8.10
CA LYS A 180 19.31 9.05 6.93
C LYS A 180 18.78 8.24 5.75
N THR A 181 17.68 8.69 5.16
CA THR A 181 17.10 8.10 3.96
C THR A 181 17.69 8.74 2.71
N GLN A 182 17.53 8.08 1.56
CA GLN A 182 17.98 8.60 0.27
C GLN A 182 16.88 9.31 -0.52
N GLY A 183 15.64 9.18 -0.08
CA GLY A 183 14.45 9.53 -0.85
C GLY A 183 13.99 8.37 -1.73
N ASN A 184 12.68 8.32 -1.98
CA ASN A 184 12.07 7.27 -2.79
C ASN A 184 11.50 7.85 -4.09
N PRO A 185 12.22 7.74 -5.23
CA PRO A 185 11.78 8.29 -6.50
C PRO A 185 10.55 7.57 -7.08
N TYR A 186 10.13 6.44 -6.50
CA TYR A 186 8.98 5.65 -6.93
C TYR A 186 7.70 5.99 -6.16
N THR A 187 7.72 7.06 -5.37
CA THR A 187 6.52 7.58 -4.71
C THR A 187 5.63 8.30 -5.72
N HIS A 188 4.34 7.99 -5.70
CA HIS A 188 3.36 8.49 -6.67
C HIS A 188 1.98 8.71 -6.05
N ALA A 189 1.10 9.37 -6.79
CA ALA A 189 -0.26 9.69 -6.38
C ALA A 189 -1.21 8.50 -6.56
N ILE A 190 -2.18 8.39 -5.63
CA ILE A 190 -3.37 7.55 -5.78
C ILE A 190 -4.60 8.42 -5.59
N LEU A 191 -5.35 8.65 -6.66
CA LEU A 191 -6.65 9.31 -6.59
C LEU A 191 -7.71 8.29 -6.19
N ARG A 192 -8.36 8.53 -5.05
CA ARG A 192 -9.32 7.60 -4.44
C ARG A 192 -10.74 8.15 -4.29
N GLY A 193 -11.00 9.35 -4.84
CA GLY A 193 -12.18 10.12 -4.51
C GLY A 193 -12.06 10.81 -3.15
N TYR A 194 -13.07 11.55 -2.79
CA TYR A 194 -13.13 12.28 -1.51
C TYR A 194 -14.57 12.37 -0.99
N VAL A 195 -14.70 12.81 0.25
CA VAL A 195 -15.99 13.10 0.87
C VAL A 195 -16.12 14.62 0.96
N ASP A 196 -17.19 15.16 0.37
CA ASP A 196 -17.46 16.60 0.42
C ASP A 196 -18.01 17.04 1.79
N LYS A 197 -18.18 18.34 1.95
CA LYS A 197 -18.70 18.93 3.20
C LYS A 197 -20.13 18.49 3.57
N PHE A 198 -20.85 17.87 2.64
CA PHE A 198 -22.19 17.31 2.86
C PHE A 198 -22.16 15.80 3.11
N GLY A 199 -20.98 15.17 3.22
CA GLY A 199 -20.84 13.73 3.41
C GLY A 199 -21.02 12.87 2.15
N ARG A 200 -21.03 13.48 0.96
CA ARG A 200 -21.20 12.76 -0.30
C ARG A 200 -19.86 12.30 -0.84
N ASN A 201 -19.82 11.07 -1.36
CA ASN A 201 -18.65 10.54 -2.05
C ASN A 201 -18.57 11.13 -3.46
N ILE A 202 -17.46 11.79 -3.76
CA ILE A 202 -17.19 12.43 -5.05
C ILE A 202 -15.94 11.79 -5.67
N PRO A 203 -15.99 11.34 -6.94
CA PRO A 203 -14.82 10.90 -7.66
C PRO A 203 -13.89 12.09 -7.98
N ASN A 204 -12.58 11.86 -8.05
CA ASN A 204 -11.56 12.84 -8.44
C ASN A 204 -10.52 12.24 -9.38
N TYR A 205 -10.93 11.29 -10.23
CA TYR A 205 -10.07 10.57 -11.16
C TYR A 205 -10.66 10.57 -12.58
N HIS A 206 -11.34 11.66 -12.95
CA HIS A 206 -11.72 11.94 -14.33
C HIS A 206 -10.49 12.31 -15.16
N TYR A 207 -10.65 12.37 -16.47
CA TYR A 207 -9.55 12.69 -17.39
C TYR A 207 -8.89 14.04 -17.06
N GLU A 208 -9.68 15.06 -16.77
CA GLU A 208 -9.22 16.38 -16.39
C GLU A 208 -8.46 16.37 -15.06
N ASP A 209 -8.92 15.60 -14.07
CA ASP A 209 -8.21 15.43 -12.78
C ASP A 209 -6.82 14.84 -12.99
N LEU A 210 -6.72 13.84 -13.87
CA LEU A 210 -5.46 13.18 -14.19
C LEU A 210 -4.52 14.10 -14.97
N GLN A 211 -5.03 14.89 -15.92
CA GLN A 211 -4.22 15.87 -16.65
C GLN A 211 -3.63 16.92 -15.71
N ASN A 212 -4.45 17.51 -14.82
CA ASN A 212 -4.02 18.54 -13.86
C ASN A 212 -2.93 18.03 -12.90
N LEU A 213 -2.83 16.71 -12.68
CA LEU A 213 -1.77 16.14 -11.86
C LEU A 213 -0.44 15.94 -12.61
N LEU A 214 -0.48 15.90 -13.94
CA LEU A 214 0.71 15.70 -14.77
C LEU A 214 1.40 17.01 -15.15
N GLU A 215 0.71 18.14 -14.99
CA GLU A 215 1.22 19.51 -15.17
C GLU A 215 1.92 20.03 -13.90
#